data_28651b9942ff8a3797ea8e5bbb6ff03a
#
_entry.id   28651b9942ff8a3797ea8e5bbb6ff03a
#
_cell.length_a   1.000
_cell.length_b   1.000
_cell.length_c   1.000
_cell.angle_alpha   90.00
_cell.angle_beta   90.00
_cell.angle_gamma   90.00
#
_symmetry.space_group_name_H-M   'P 1'
#
loop_
_entity.id
_entity.type
_entity.pdbx_description
1 polymer ?
#
loop_
_entity_poly.entity_id
_entity_poly.type
_entity_poly.pdbx_seq_one_letter_code
_entity_poly.pdbx_strand_id
1 'polypeptide(L)'
;MRADVDPSGPEGQGVLGRLRGTGEALTLAGSLDEVAVWAAAARAAGVGRVLAAPGPAGLTGEEVAALKAAGLDGLRVRLYAAEAAAHDWHAGREGSFRAATATLRAARAARLPVTVTTPLTRSNTRVLAAVPGLVADVGALGWQVSVVAESRPQGHGAVAPRLAVAVPYALQALVAAERAGLLAAIAGSPLCLLGPLRDRAVPSPTLAFAASCGECGLRASCPGVDGEYLRCFDAGELAPARSGEASAAGGSRAKRLRDMFSGPWLELSEAACWPI
;
A
#
# COMPACT_ATOMS: atom_id res chain seq x y z
N MET A 1 2.34 -0.42 11.99
CA MET A 1 2.53 -0.85 13.40
C MET A 1 4.01 -1.13 13.57
N ARG A 2 4.71 -0.42 14.43
CA ARG A 2 6.11 -0.70 14.78
C ARG A 2 6.12 -1.88 15.75
N ALA A 3 6.96 -2.84 15.48
CA ALA A 3 7.14 -3.97 16.36
C ALA A 3 8.64 -4.19 16.61
N ASP A 4 9.13 -3.68 17.72
CA ASP A 4 10.32 -4.25 18.39
C ASP A 4 9.94 -5.62 19.00
N VAL A 5 9.17 -6.41 18.26
CA VAL A 5 8.47 -7.58 18.76
C VAL A 5 9.10 -8.84 18.19
N ASP A 6 9.59 -9.66 19.06
CA ASP A 6 9.98 -11.04 18.74
C ASP A 6 8.74 -11.83 18.26
N PRO A 7 8.75 -12.49 17.09
CA PRO A 7 7.63 -13.28 16.61
C PRO A 7 7.26 -14.44 17.51
N SER A 8 8.18 -14.91 18.37
CA SER A 8 7.93 -15.95 19.38
C SER A 8 7.32 -15.42 20.68
N GLY A 9 7.39 -14.10 20.91
CA GLY A 9 6.80 -13.45 22.09
C GLY A 9 5.28 -13.32 22.02
N PRO A 10 4.61 -12.99 23.15
CA PRO A 10 3.14 -12.92 23.23
C PRO A 10 2.50 -11.97 22.19
N GLU A 11 3.13 -10.83 21.94
CA GLU A 11 2.62 -9.85 20.95
C GLU A 11 2.76 -10.37 19.53
N GLY A 12 3.91 -10.94 19.17
CA GLY A 12 4.14 -11.56 17.86
C GLY A 12 3.16 -12.69 17.60
N GLN A 13 3.00 -13.60 18.55
CA GLN A 13 2.01 -14.67 18.47
C GLN A 13 0.58 -14.15 18.36
N GLY A 14 0.26 -13.04 19.04
CA GLY A 14 -1.03 -12.36 18.92
C GLY A 14 -1.29 -11.82 17.52
N VAL A 15 -0.28 -11.23 16.85
CA VAL A 15 -0.37 -10.77 15.46
C VAL A 15 -0.58 -11.96 14.52
N LEU A 16 0.26 -12.98 14.63
CA LEU A 16 0.21 -14.16 13.77
C LEU A 16 -1.10 -14.94 13.94
N GLY A 17 -1.58 -15.07 15.17
CA GLY A 17 -2.84 -15.73 15.48
C GLY A 17 -4.06 -15.05 14.83
N ARG A 18 -4.09 -13.71 14.79
CA ARG A 18 -5.16 -12.96 14.13
C ARG A 18 -5.19 -13.15 12.60
N LEU A 19 -4.05 -13.45 11.98
CA LEU A 19 -3.94 -13.63 10.53
C LEU A 19 -4.20 -15.05 10.07
N ARG A 20 -4.18 -16.00 10.98
CA ARG A 20 -4.41 -17.40 10.68
C ARG A 20 -5.77 -17.63 10.01
N GLY A 21 -5.76 -18.16 8.79
CA GLY A 21 -6.99 -18.50 8.06
C GLY A 21 -7.78 -17.32 7.50
N THR A 22 -7.31 -16.06 7.64
CA THR A 22 -8.03 -14.87 7.13
C THR A 22 -7.90 -14.68 5.61
N GLY A 23 -6.89 -15.27 4.98
CA GLY A 23 -6.53 -15.00 3.59
C GLY A 23 -5.79 -13.66 3.38
N GLU A 24 -5.61 -12.87 4.43
CA GLU A 24 -4.84 -11.62 4.37
C GLU A 24 -3.34 -11.90 4.26
N ALA A 25 -2.62 -10.98 3.62
CA ALA A 25 -1.17 -11.05 3.51
C ALA A 25 -0.50 -10.28 4.65
N LEU A 26 0.47 -10.91 5.33
CA LEU A 26 1.38 -10.20 6.22
C LEU A 26 2.51 -9.56 5.39
N THR A 27 2.66 -8.24 5.46
CA THR A 27 3.77 -7.54 4.81
C THR A 27 4.81 -7.15 5.87
N LEU A 28 6.06 -7.56 5.67
CA LEU A 28 7.18 -7.37 6.58
C LEU A 28 8.16 -6.35 5.99
N ALA A 29 8.49 -5.31 6.73
CA ALA A 29 9.51 -4.33 6.39
C ALA A 29 10.59 -4.34 7.47
N GLY A 30 11.81 -4.72 7.12
CA GLY A 30 12.93 -4.86 8.05
C GLY A 30 14.19 -5.27 7.34
N SER A 31 15.23 -5.60 8.09
CA SER A 31 16.41 -6.27 7.58
C SER A 31 16.08 -7.67 7.04
N LEU A 32 16.97 -8.22 6.23
CA LEU A 32 16.77 -9.56 5.66
C LEU A 32 16.60 -10.63 6.73
N ASP A 33 17.41 -10.57 7.79
CA ASP A 33 17.37 -11.53 8.88
C ASP A 33 16.06 -11.44 9.66
N GLU A 34 15.60 -10.24 10.00
CA GLU A 34 14.32 -10.01 10.66
C GLU A 34 13.14 -10.54 9.83
N VAL A 35 13.14 -10.20 8.54
CA VAL A 35 12.11 -10.67 7.59
C VAL A 35 12.11 -12.19 7.48
N ALA A 36 13.29 -12.83 7.42
CA ALA A 36 13.40 -14.29 7.35
C ALA A 36 12.87 -14.98 8.62
N VAL A 37 13.22 -14.47 9.79
CA VAL A 37 12.74 -15.00 11.09
C VAL A 37 11.21 -14.86 11.19
N TRP A 38 10.67 -13.71 10.87
CA TRP A 38 9.23 -13.48 10.89
C TRP A 38 8.49 -14.30 9.83
N ALA A 39 9.06 -14.49 8.65
CA ALA A 39 8.46 -15.32 7.61
C ALA A 39 8.35 -16.77 8.05
N ALA A 40 9.41 -17.33 8.67
CA ALA A 40 9.37 -18.67 9.21
C ALA A 40 8.31 -18.84 10.32
N ALA A 41 8.24 -17.88 11.26
CA ALA A 41 7.25 -17.89 12.32
C ALA A 41 5.81 -17.76 11.78
N ALA A 42 5.59 -16.90 10.80
CA ALA A 42 4.29 -16.72 10.15
C ALA A 42 3.83 -18.01 9.45
N ARG A 43 4.75 -18.70 8.78
CA ARG A 43 4.46 -20.01 8.17
C ARG A 43 4.09 -21.06 9.20
N ALA A 44 4.86 -21.16 10.28
CA ALA A 44 4.58 -22.08 11.38
C ALA A 44 3.20 -21.78 12.04
N ALA A 45 2.82 -20.51 12.12
CA ALA A 45 1.52 -20.09 12.64
C ALA A 45 0.34 -20.30 11.66
N GLY A 46 0.60 -20.69 10.40
CA GLY A 46 -0.42 -20.90 9.38
C GLY A 46 -0.96 -19.62 8.73
N VAL A 47 -0.14 -18.57 8.67
CA VAL A 47 -0.43 -17.36 7.87
C VAL A 47 -0.34 -17.73 6.40
N GLY A 48 -1.40 -17.46 5.65
CA GLY A 48 -1.54 -17.92 4.27
C GLY A 48 -0.57 -17.25 3.29
N ARG A 49 -0.22 -15.99 3.49
CA ARG A 49 0.67 -15.22 2.60
C ARG A 49 1.58 -14.30 3.39
N VAL A 50 2.88 -14.32 3.05
CA VAL A 50 3.91 -13.46 3.65
C VAL A 50 4.66 -12.73 2.55
N LEU A 51 4.67 -11.40 2.63
CA LEU A 51 5.34 -10.52 1.66
C LEU A 51 6.45 -9.77 2.36
N ALA A 52 7.51 -9.43 1.63
CA ALA A 52 8.50 -8.47 2.09
C ALA A 52 8.33 -7.12 1.39
N ALA A 53 8.56 -6.05 2.16
CA ALA A 53 8.61 -4.68 1.66
C ALA A 53 10.04 -4.15 1.78
N PRO A 54 10.82 -4.14 0.67
CA PRO A 54 12.20 -3.65 0.70
C PRO A 54 12.25 -2.15 1.00
N GLY A 55 13.28 -1.74 1.75
CA GLY A 55 13.60 -0.33 1.98
C GLY A 55 14.18 0.36 0.72
N PRO A 56 14.58 1.65 0.85
CA PRO A 56 15.08 2.46 -0.27
C PRO A 56 16.37 1.93 -0.93
N ALA A 57 17.11 1.08 -0.24
CA ALA A 57 18.29 0.42 -0.80
C ALA A 57 17.96 -0.68 -1.83
N GLY A 58 16.71 -1.14 -1.84
CA GLY A 58 16.28 -2.27 -2.66
C GLY A 58 16.86 -3.60 -2.21
N LEU A 59 16.77 -4.61 -3.08
CA LEU A 59 17.31 -5.95 -2.88
C LEU A 59 18.12 -6.38 -4.11
N THR A 60 19.20 -7.08 -3.89
CA THR A 60 19.96 -7.77 -4.93
C THR A 60 19.25 -9.04 -5.40
N GLY A 61 19.72 -9.65 -6.49
CA GLY A 61 19.18 -10.91 -6.98
C GLY A 61 19.37 -12.07 -5.99
N GLU A 62 20.51 -12.10 -5.28
CA GLU A 62 20.82 -13.09 -4.25
C GLU A 62 19.89 -12.96 -3.05
N GLU A 63 19.66 -11.74 -2.58
CA GLU A 63 18.73 -11.46 -1.47
C GLU A 63 17.28 -11.83 -1.82
N VAL A 64 16.84 -11.53 -3.03
CA VAL A 64 15.52 -11.96 -3.52
C VAL A 64 15.41 -13.48 -3.55
N ALA A 65 16.45 -14.19 -4.00
CA ALA A 65 16.47 -15.64 -4.01
C ALA A 65 16.46 -16.22 -2.60
N ALA A 66 17.22 -15.63 -1.67
CA ALA A 66 17.25 -16.05 -0.27
C ALA A 66 15.87 -15.85 0.41
N LEU A 67 15.21 -14.71 0.21
CA LEU A 67 13.87 -14.48 0.73
C LEU A 67 12.84 -15.47 0.17
N LYS A 68 12.93 -15.79 -1.12
CA LYS A 68 12.07 -16.82 -1.72
C LYS A 68 12.32 -18.19 -1.10
N ALA A 69 13.59 -18.57 -0.88
CA ALA A 69 13.96 -19.83 -0.21
C ALA A 69 13.46 -19.85 1.25
N ALA A 70 13.45 -18.73 1.93
CA ALA A 70 12.87 -18.57 3.27
C ALA A 70 11.33 -18.66 3.30
N GLY A 71 10.68 -18.84 2.16
CA GLY A 71 9.25 -19.08 2.08
C GLY A 71 8.39 -17.83 1.90
N LEU A 72 8.95 -16.70 1.43
CA LEU A 72 8.14 -15.54 1.05
C LEU A 72 7.33 -15.82 -0.22
N ASP A 73 6.10 -15.30 -0.22
CA ASP A 73 5.17 -15.42 -1.36
C ASP A 73 5.30 -14.29 -2.37
N GLY A 74 5.98 -13.21 -2.01
CA GLY A 74 6.14 -12.08 -2.91
C GLY A 74 6.77 -10.85 -2.27
N LEU A 75 6.91 -9.81 -3.08
CA LEU A 75 7.38 -8.49 -2.65
C LEU A 75 6.29 -7.43 -2.84
N ARG A 76 6.32 -6.44 -1.97
CA ARG A 76 5.56 -5.20 -2.10
C ARG A 76 6.54 -4.03 -2.19
N VAL A 77 6.81 -3.57 -3.40
CA VAL A 77 7.83 -2.55 -3.66
C VAL A 77 7.18 -1.17 -3.70
N ARG A 78 7.80 -0.19 -3.04
CA ARG A 78 7.35 1.21 -3.07
C ARG A 78 7.98 1.94 -4.25
N LEU A 79 7.15 2.62 -5.05
CA LEU A 79 7.57 3.54 -6.10
C LEU A 79 6.81 4.86 -5.96
N TYR A 80 7.52 5.97 -5.79
CA TYR A 80 6.88 7.29 -5.68
C TYR A 80 6.58 7.93 -7.03
N ALA A 81 7.42 7.68 -8.02
CA ALA A 81 7.31 8.23 -9.37
C ALA A 81 7.93 7.30 -10.40
N ALA A 82 7.64 7.53 -11.67
CA ALA A 82 8.28 6.85 -12.80
C ALA A 82 9.65 7.46 -13.18
N GLU A 83 10.02 8.59 -12.58
CA GLU A 83 11.28 9.29 -12.82
C GLU A 83 12.20 9.19 -11.62
N ALA A 84 13.51 8.98 -11.88
CA ALA A 84 14.51 8.75 -10.85
C ALA A 84 14.60 9.92 -9.86
N ALA A 85 14.74 11.15 -10.35
CA ALA A 85 14.92 12.32 -9.49
C ALA A 85 13.73 12.52 -8.53
N ALA A 86 12.51 12.39 -9.02
CA ALA A 86 11.30 12.53 -8.21
C ALA A 86 11.17 11.37 -7.20
N HIS A 87 11.48 10.14 -7.61
CA HIS A 87 11.45 8.99 -6.73
C HIS A 87 12.48 9.11 -5.62
N ASP A 88 13.74 9.40 -5.98
CA ASP A 88 14.87 9.47 -5.05
C ASP A 88 14.67 10.58 -4.01
N TRP A 89 14.11 11.72 -4.44
CA TRP A 89 13.76 12.80 -3.52
C TRP A 89 12.76 12.34 -2.45
N HIS A 90 11.70 11.64 -2.85
CA HIS A 90 10.70 11.10 -1.90
C HIS A 90 11.26 9.97 -1.04
N ALA A 91 12.13 9.16 -1.60
CA ALA A 91 12.79 8.06 -0.88
C ALA A 91 13.88 8.57 0.10
N GLY A 92 14.24 9.85 0.03
CA GLY A 92 15.32 10.44 0.82
C GLY A 92 16.70 9.82 0.54
N ARG A 93 16.87 9.16 -0.61
CA ARG A 93 18.07 8.43 -0.97
C ARG A 93 18.32 8.46 -2.47
N GLU A 94 19.45 9.02 -2.88
CA GLU A 94 19.92 8.96 -4.25
C GLU A 94 20.12 7.49 -4.70
N GLY A 95 19.70 7.18 -5.92
CA GLY A 95 19.79 5.84 -6.50
C GLY A 95 18.70 4.87 -6.05
N SER A 96 17.74 5.29 -5.22
CA SER A 96 16.63 4.47 -4.76
C SER A 96 15.74 3.99 -5.90
N PHE A 97 15.49 4.81 -6.91
CA PHE A 97 14.75 4.42 -8.11
C PHE A 97 15.41 3.26 -8.85
N ARG A 98 16.73 3.36 -9.04
CA ARG A 98 17.52 2.31 -9.68
C ARG A 98 17.49 1.02 -8.85
N ALA A 99 17.62 1.14 -7.53
CA ALA A 99 17.55 0.01 -6.61
C ALA A 99 16.17 -0.66 -6.63
N ALA A 100 15.08 0.11 -6.56
CA ALA A 100 13.72 -0.41 -6.63
C ALA A 100 13.44 -1.12 -7.97
N THR A 101 13.83 -0.51 -9.10
CA THR A 101 13.65 -1.13 -10.42
C THR A 101 14.53 -2.36 -10.63
N ALA A 102 15.72 -2.40 -10.05
CA ALA A 102 16.57 -3.59 -10.04
C ALA A 102 15.92 -4.72 -9.22
N THR A 103 15.39 -4.41 -8.04
CA THR A 103 14.63 -5.35 -7.20
C THR A 103 13.44 -5.96 -7.96
N LEU A 104 12.68 -5.14 -8.67
CA LEU A 104 11.52 -5.60 -9.47
C LEU A 104 11.97 -6.58 -10.57
N ARG A 105 13.07 -6.29 -11.27
CA ARG A 105 13.63 -7.19 -12.28
C ARG A 105 14.19 -8.50 -11.67
N ALA A 106 14.85 -8.40 -10.52
CA ALA A 106 15.36 -9.57 -9.78
C ALA A 106 14.20 -10.48 -9.33
N ALA A 107 13.14 -9.91 -8.79
CA ALA A 107 11.95 -10.67 -8.40
C ALA A 107 11.30 -11.38 -9.60
N ARG A 108 11.19 -10.69 -10.74
CA ARG A 108 10.71 -11.32 -11.98
C ARG A 108 11.59 -12.48 -12.42
N ALA A 109 12.90 -12.30 -12.41
CA ALA A 109 13.86 -13.37 -12.76
C ALA A 109 13.74 -14.57 -11.80
N ALA A 110 13.57 -14.32 -10.52
CA ALA A 110 13.33 -15.34 -9.50
C ALA A 110 11.92 -15.95 -9.53
N ARG A 111 11.01 -15.44 -10.38
CA ARG A 111 9.60 -15.81 -10.38
C ARG A 111 8.95 -15.62 -9.00
N LEU A 112 9.30 -14.54 -8.33
CA LEU A 112 8.68 -14.11 -7.08
C LEU A 112 7.63 -13.04 -7.39
N PRO A 113 6.36 -13.25 -7.05
CA PRO A 113 5.29 -12.28 -7.32
C PRO A 113 5.58 -10.90 -6.73
N VAL A 114 5.24 -9.84 -7.47
CA VAL A 114 5.45 -8.46 -7.02
C VAL A 114 4.19 -7.64 -7.18
N THR A 115 3.91 -6.83 -6.16
CA THR A 115 2.99 -5.69 -6.24
C THR A 115 3.75 -4.40 -5.99
N VAL A 116 3.25 -3.30 -6.56
CA VAL A 116 3.84 -1.98 -6.36
C VAL A 116 2.85 -1.08 -5.62
N THR A 117 3.34 -0.30 -4.67
CA THR A 117 2.56 0.71 -3.95
C THR A 117 3.16 2.09 -4.19
N THR A 118 2.31 3.04 -4.55
CA THR A 118 2.68 4.44 -4.74
C THR A 118 1.92 5.32 -3.75
N PRO A 119 2.59 5.92 -2.76
CA PRO A 119 1.98 6.95 -1.92
C PRO A 119 1.58 8.15 -2.77
N LEU A 120 0.34 8.63 -2.57
CA LEU A 120 -0.17 9.81 -3.26
C LEU A 120 0.30 11.08 -2.54
N THR A 121 1.11 11.87 -3.22
CA THR A 121 1.70 13.10 -2.67
C THR A 121 1.39 14.32 -3.55
N ARG A 122 1.57 15.52 -3.01
CA ARG A 122 1.37 16.77 -3.78
C ARG A 122 2.25 16.82 -5.03
N SER A 123 3.48 16.33 -4.94
CA SER A 123 4.46 16.41 -6.02
C SER A 123 4.25 15.36 -7.10
N ASN A 124 3.75 14.14 -6.76
CA ASN A 124 3.55 13.09 -7.75
C ASN A 124 2.15 13.05 -8.38
N THR A 125 1.17 13.74 -7.80
CA THR A 125 -0.23 13.71 -8.25
C THR A 125 -0.37 13.87 -9.77
N ARG A 126 0.27 14.88 -10.36
CA ARG A 126 0.11 15.20 -11.80
C ARG A 126 0.82 14.22 -12.73
N VAL A 127 1.85 13.54 -12.25
CA VAL A 127 2.67 12.59 -13.03
C VAL A 127 2.34 11.13 -12.72
N LEU A 128 1.37 10.89 -11.87
CA LEU A 128 1.01 9.56 -11.37
C LEU A 128 0.66 8.58 -12.50
N ALA A 129 0.05 9.06 -13.58
CA ALA A 129 -0.34 8.26 -14.74
C ALA A 129 0.85 7.63 -15.51
N ALA A 130 2.09 8.08 -15.27
CA ALA A 130 3.29 7.49 -15.86
C ALA A 130 3.74 6.20 -15.13
N VAL A 131 3.33 6.02 -13.86
CA VAL A 131 3.77 4.87 -13.05
C VAL A 131 3.25 3.53 -13.57
N PRO A 132 1.98 3.37 -13.97
CA PRO A 132 1.46 2.10 -14.46
C PRO A 132 2.24 1.45 -15.60
N GLY A 133 2.71 2.23 -16.56
CA GLY A 133 3.53 1.72 -17.67
C GLY A 133 4.81 1.04 -17.15
N LEU A 134 5.56 1.74 -16.30
CA LEU A 134 6.77 1.18 -15.68
C LEU A 134 6.47 -0.10 -14.88
N VAL A 135 5.38 -0.10 -14.11
CA VAL A 135 4.97 -1.24 -13.26
C VAL A 135 4.60 -2.46 -14.11
N ALA A 136 3.92 -2.25 -15.23
CA ALA A 136 3.61 -3.31 -16.18
C ALA A 136 4.85 -3.87 -16.88
N ASP A 137 5.77 -3.00 -17.32
CA ASP A 137 7.00 -3.38 -18.02
C ASP A 137 7.91 -4.28 -17.17
N VAL A 138 7.95 -4.05 -15.86
CA VAL A 138 8.69 -4.93 -14.93
C VAL A 138 7.94 -6.21 -14.57
N GLY A 139 6.70 -6.38 -15.03
CA GLY A 139 5.91 -7.60 -14.85
C GLY A 139 5.30 -7.74 -13.46
N ALA A 140 5.00 -6.65 -12.78
CA ALA A 140 4.28 -6.68 -11.52
C ALA A 140 2.83 -7.17 -11.74
N LEU A 141 2.25 -7.82 -10.73
CA LEU A 141 0.88 -8.34 -10.78
C LEU A 141 -0.17 -7.27 -10.53
N GLY A 142 0.19 -6.21 -9.82
CA GLY A 142 -0.75 -5.16 -9.51
C GLY A 142 -0.08 -3.91 -8.94
N TRP A 143 -0.86 -2.84 -8.92
CA TRP A 143 -0.46 -1.53 -8.47
C TRP A 143 -1.49 -0.92 -7.53
N GLN A 144 -1.04 -0.38 -6.42
CA GLN A 144 -1.87 0.29 -5.43
C GLN A 144 -1.43 1.74 -5.25
N VAL A 145 -2.38 2.66 -5.33
CA VAL A 145 -2.20 4.03 -4.85
C VAL A 145 -2.61 4.07 -3.37
N SER A 146 -1.73 4.57 -2.51
CA SER A 146 -2.04 4.76 -1.09
C SER A 146 -2.26 6.24 -0.81
N VAL A 147 -3.48 6.59 -0.37
CA VAL A 147 -3.84 7.95 0.03
C VAL A 147 -3.48 8.22 1.48
N VAL A 148 -3.30 7.18 2.27
CA VAL A 148 -2.91 7.32 3.67
C VAL A 148 -1.51 7.88 3.70
N ALA A 149 -1.39 9.09 4.18
CA ALA A 149 -0.10 9.62 4.59
C ALA A 149 0.38 8.73 5.74
N GLU A 150 1.56 8.16 5.58
CA GLU A 150 2.25 7.56 6.71
C GLU A 150 2.53 8.72 7.65
N SER A 151 1.75 8.76 8.73
CA SER A 151 1.64 9.93 9.60
C SER A 151 2.93 10.15 10.37
N ARG A 152 3.77 11.03 9.86
CA ARG A 152 4.61 11.78 10.78
C ARG A 152 3.90 13.10 11.10
N PRO A 153 3.67 13.43 12.37
CA PRO A 153 2.94 14.64 12.77
C PRO A 153 3.57 15.93 12.22
N GLN A 154 4.86 15.89 11.91
CA GLN A 154 5.61 17.01 11.38
C GLN A 154 5.76 16.86 9.86
N GLY A 155 4.94 17.59 9.11
CA GLY A 155 5.08 17.66 7.66
C GLY A 155 3.90 17.12 6.84
N HIS A 156 2.86 16.57 7.45
CA HIS A 156 1.69 16.03 6.74
C HIS A 156 1.12 17.05 5.72
N GLY A 157 0.85 18.27 6.15
CA GLY A 157 0.31 19.32 5.27
C GLY A 157 1.26 19.75 4.14
N ALA A 158 2.57 19.47 4.25
CA ALA A 158 3.53 19.76 3.20
C ALA A 158 3.52 18.68 2.10
N VAL A 159 3.25 17.43 2.45
CA VAL A 159 3.34 16.27 1.54
C VAL A 159 1.96 15.83 1.06
N ALA A 160 0.95 15.84 1.93
CA ALA A 160 -0.39 15.39 1.60
C ALA A 160 -1.06 16.34 0.58
N PRO A 161 -1.65 15.79 -0.49
CA PRO A 161 -2.41 16.61 -1.45
C PRO A 161 -3.82 16.85 -0.93
N ARG A 162 -4.49 17.90 -1.43
CA ARG A 162 -5.95 17.99 -1.30
C ARG A 162 -6.61 16.84 -2.07
N LEU A 163 -7.47 16.07 -1.39
CA LEU A 163 -8.03 14.84 -1.96
C LEU A 163 -8.96 15.11 -3.14
N ALA A 164 -9.76 16.19 -3.10
CA ALA A 164 -10.62 16.56 -4.24
C ALA A 164 -9.81 16.87 -5.52
N VAL A 165 -8.55 17.28 -5.37
CA VAL A 165 -7.66 17.51 -6.51
C VAL A 165 -6.93 16.23 -6.91
N ALA A 166 -6.39 15.49 -5.95
CA ALA A 166 -5.48 14.37 -6.23
C ALA A 166 -6.21 13.07 -6.59
N VAL A 167 -7.36 12.80 -5.99
CA VAL A 167 -8.11 11.56 -6.27
C VAL A 167 -8.52 11.43 -7.74
N PRO A 168 -9.00 12.46 -8.44
CA PRO A 168 -9.26 12.37 -9.89
C PRO A 168 -8.05 11.91 -10.72
N TYR A 169 -6.84 12.40 -10.42
CA TYR A 169 -5.61 11.93 -11.07
C TYR A 169 -5.30 10.47 -10.71
N ALA A 170 -5.50 10.09 -9.45
CA ALA A 170 -5.33 8.71 -9.04
C ALA A 170 -6.30 7.78 -9.76
N LEU A 171 -7.58 8.15 -9.88
CA LEU A 171 -8.58 7.37 -10.60
C LEU A 171 -8.24 7.23 -12.09
N GLN A 172 -7.77 8.30 -12.74
CA GLN A 172 -7.28 8.25 -14.11
C GLN A 172 -6.09 7.28 -14.26
N ALA A 173 -5.15 7.34 -13.31
CA ALA A 173 -3.99 6.45 -13.31
C ALA A 173 -4.38 4.98 -13.04
N LEU A 174 -5.39 4.71 -12.19
CA LEU A 174 -5.93 3.35 -12.00
C LEU A 174 -6.52 2.79 -13.29
N VAL A 175 -7.26 3.60 -14.05
CA VAL A 175 -7.79 3.18 -15.35
C VAL A 175 -6.65 2.91 -16.34
N ALA A 176 -5.58 3.71 -16.34
CA ALA A 176 -4.41 3.46 -17.17
C ALA A 176 -3.71 2.15 -16.77
N ALA A 177 -3.60 1.86 -15.47
CA ALA A 177 -3.05 0.61 -14.95
C ALA A 177 -3.86 -0.61 -15.41
N GLU A 178 -5.18 -0.54 -15.33
CA GLU A 178 -6.05 -1.62 -15.81
C GLU A 178 -5.90 -1.87 -17.33
N ARG A 179 -5.75 -0.81 -18.12
CA ARG A 179 -5.46 -0.93 -19.56
C ARG A 179 -4.11 -1.56 -19.83
N ALA A 180 -3.14 -1.39 -18.95
CA ALA A 180 -1.83 -2.05 -18.98
C ALA A 180 -1.85 -3.49 -18.42
N GLY A 181 -3.02 -4.03 -18.06
CA GLY A 181 -3.19 -5.39 -17.57
C GLY A 181 -2.93 -5.59 -16.07
N LEU A 182 -2.73 -4.51 -15.31
CA LEU A 182 -2.49 -4.58 -13.87
C LEU A 182 -3.80 -4.70 -13.08
N LEU A 183 -3.77 -5.40 -11.95
CA LEU A 183 -4.77 -5.21 -10.92
C LEU A 183 -4.49 -3.87 -10.22
N ALA A 184 -5.43 -2.92 -10.32
CA ALA A 184 -5.24 -1.57 -9.82
C ALA A 184 -6.18 -1.26 -8.65
N ALA A 185 -5.62 -0.72 -7.56
CA ALA A 185 -6.33 -0.42 -6.32
C ALA A 185 -6.01 0.95 -5.76
N ILE A 186 -6.91 1.46 -4.93
CA ILE A 186 -6.68 2.64 -4.10
C ILE A 186 -6.99 2.30 -2.63
N ALA A 187 -6.09 2.67 -1.73
CA ALA A 187 -6.23 2.50 -0.29
C ALA A 187 -6.33 3.85 0.43
N GLY A 188 -7.06 3.90 1.54
CA GLY A 188 -7.14 5.07 2.41
C GLY A 188 -7.97 6.25 1.86
N SER A 189 -8.58 6.12 0.70
CA SER A 189 -9.46 7.16 0.16
C SER A 189 -10.88 7.02 0.71
N PRO A 190 -11.54 8.12 1.12
CA PRO A 190 -12.97 8.09 1.41
C PRO A 190 -13.77 7.74 0.16
N LEU A 191 -14.73 6.81 0.30
CA LEU A 191 -15.48 6.27 -0.84
C LEU A 191 -16.28 7.32 -1.61
N CYS A 192 -16.68 8.40 -0.97
CA CYS A 192 -17.42 9.49 -1.62
C CYS A 192 -16.62 10.19 -2.72
N LEU A 193 -15.29 10.15 -2.69
CA LEU A 193 -14.43 10.74 -3.72
C LEU A 193 -14.15 9.81 -4.90
N LEU A 194 -14.51 8.52 -4.81
CA LEU A 194 -14.19 7.53 -5.84
C LEU A 194 -15.26 7.41 -6.94
N GLY A 195 -16.42 8.02 -6.76
CA GLY A 195 -17.50 7.98 -7.74
C GLY A 195 -17.83 6.54 -8.18
N PRO A 196 -17.87 6.26 -9.49
CA PRO A 196 -18.18 4.92 -10.00
C PRO A 196 -17.06 3.90 -9.78
N LEU A 197 -15.86 4.33 -9.35
CA LEU A 197 -14.70 3.45 -9.18
C LEU A 197 -14.51 2.97 -7.72
N ARG A 198 -15.58 3.00 -6.91
CA ARG A 198 -15.57 2.54 -5.51
C ARG A 198 -15.13 1.09 -5.35
N ASP A 199 -15.35 0.25 -6.35
CA ASP A 199 -14.94 -1.14 -6.39
C ASP A 199 -13.41 -1.34 -6.52
N ARG A 200 -12.63 -0.27 -6.74
CA ARG A 200 -11.17 -0.24 -6.70
C ARG A 200 -10.64 0.03 -5.29
N ALA A 201 -11.49 0.43 -4.36
CA ALA A 201 -11.07 0.62 -2.98
C ALA A 201 -10.70 -0.72 -2.34
N VAL A 202 -9.56 -0.73 -1.65
CA VAL A 202 -9.20 -1.85 -0.78
C VAL A 202 -9.42 -1.47 0.67
N PRO A 203 -9.72 -2.44 1.55
CA PRO A 203 -9.84 -2.18 2.97
C PRO A 203 -8.57 -1.53 3.51
N SER A 204 -8.75 -0.53 4.33
CA SER A 204 -7.70 0.08 5.14
C SER A 204 -8.20 0.18 6.57
N PRO A 205 -7.34 0.36 7.57
CA PRO A 205 -7.77 0.62 8.93
C PRO A 205 -8.80 1.74 8.96
N THR A 206 -9.77 1.64 9.87
CA THR A 206 -10.76 2.71 10.07
C THR A 206 -10.04 3.96 10.56
N LEU A 207 -10.25 5.02 9.81
CA LEU A 207 -9.72 6.36 10.07
C LEU A 207 -10.78 7.23 10.77
N ALA A 208 -10.56 8.54 10.79
CA ALA A 208 -11.54 9.49 11.33
C ALA A 208 -12.73 9.71 10.38
N PHE A 209 -13.83 10.14 10.94
CA PHE A 209 -15.01 10.59 10.19
C PHE A 209 -15.33 12.05 10.52
N ALA A 210 -15.62 12.84 9.52
CA ALA A 210 -16.14 14.19 9.72
C ALA A 210 -17.59 14.16 10.22
N ALA A 211 -18.05 15.24 10.80
CA ALA A 211 -19.45 15.36 11.25
C ALA A 211 -20.45 15.11 10.10
N SER A 212 -20.15 15.58 8.90
CA SER A 212 -20.95 15.36 7.68
C SER A 212 -21.10 13.88 7.28
N CYS A 213 -20.24 12.99 7.79
CA CYS A 213 -20.31 11.55 7.54
C CYS A 213 -21.36 10.84 8.41
N GLY A 214 -22.02 11.54 9.33
CA GLY A 214 -23.00 10.93 10.26
C GLY A 214 -24.13 10.19 9.56
N GLU A 215 -24.70 10.79 8.52
CA GLU A 215 -25.82 10.26 7.72
C GLU A 215 -25.39 9.70 6.36
N CYS A 216 -24.09 9.49 6.16
CA CYS A 216 -23.56 9.00 4.89
C CYS A 216 -23.92 7.53 4.65
N GLY A 217 -24.58 7.24 3.53
CA GLY A 217 -24.98 5.87 3.16
C GLY A 217 -23.81 4.90 2.93
N LEU A 218 -22.58 5.41 2.73
CA LEU A 218 -21.38 4.59 2.56
C LEU A 218 -20.60 4.39 3.86
N ARG A 219 -21.01 5.00 4.98
CA ARG A 219 -20.24 5.03 6.22
C ARG A 219 -19.78 3.63 6.70
N ALA A 220 -20.68 2.65 6.61
CA ALA A 220 -20.40 1.29 7.10
C ALA A 220 -19.26 0.58 6.36
N SER A 221 -18.99 0.96 5.11
CA SER A 221 -17.94 0.38 4.25
C SER A 221 -16.78 1.34 3.96
N CYS A 222 -16.92 2.61 4.38
CA CYS A 222 -15.92 3.63 4.12
C CYS A 222 -14.79 3.58 5.16
N PRO A 223 -13.50 3.65 4.74
CA PRO A 223 -12.41 3.73 5.69
C PRO A 223 -12.37 5.05 6.46
N GLY A 224 -13.08 6.08 6.02
CA GLY A 224 -12.96 7.43 6.58
C GLY A 224 -11.83 8.22 5.93
N VAL A 225 -11.29 9.18 6.68
CA VAL A 225 -10.20 10.09 6.27
C VAL A 225 -9.18 10.15 7.39
N ASP A 226 -7.91 10.32 7.06
CA ASP A 226 -6.86 10.54 8.05
C ASP A 226 -7.19 11.75 8.93
N GLY A 227 -7.03 11.59 10.26
CA GLY A 227 -7.35 12.65 11.23
C GLY A 227 -6.46 13.88 11.05
N GLU A 228 -5.20 13.70 10.65
CA GLU A 228 -4.29 14.79 10.32
C GLU A 228 -4.76 15.55 9.07
N TYR A 229 -5.29 14.83 8.09
CA TYR A 229 -5.88 15.43 6.91
C TYR A 229 -7.02 16.39 7.28
N LEU A 230 -7.94 15.94 8.14
CA LEU A 230 -9.07 16.77 8.60
C LEU A 230 -8.62 18.02 9.38
N ARG A 231 -7.50 17.92 10.12
CA ARG A 231 -6.92 19.08 10.82
C ARG A 231 -6.27 20.08 9.87
N CYS A 232 -5.65 19.59 8.77
CA CYS A 232 -4.94 20.46 7.81
C CYS A 232 -5.86 21.06 6.75
N PHE A 233 -6.89 20.34 6.30
CA PHE A 233 -7.66 20.68 5.10
C PHE A 233 -9.17 20.73 5.33
N ASP A 234 -9.64 20.50 6.57
CA ASP A 234 -11.04 20.38 6.94
C ASP A 234 -11.83 19.27 6.21
N ALA A 235 -13.15 19.31 6.31
CA ALA A 235 -14.04 18.30 5.71
C ALA A 235 -14.79 18.81 4.46
N GLY A 236 -14.52 20.03 3.99
CA GLY A 236 -15.26 20.65 2.90
C GLY A 236 -15.15 19.94 1.55
N GLU A 237 -14.16 19.07 1.40
CA GLU A 237 -13.96 18.26 0.18
C GLU A 237 -14.78 16.97 0.19
N LEU A 238 -15.36 16.58 1.33
CA LEU A 238 -16.12 15.35 1.45
C LEU A 238 -17.55 15.55 0.96
N ALA A 239 -18.03 14.63 0.14
CA ALA A 239 -19.39 14.63 -0.39
C ALA A 239 -20.14 13.37 0.10
N PRO A 240 -20.78 13.42 1.29
CA PRO A 240 -21.50 12.26 1.81
C PRO A 240 -22.51 11.73 0.81
N ALA A 241 -22.51 10.42 0.60
CA ALA A 241 -23.43 9.76 -0.30
C ALA A 241 -24.82 9.64 0.32
N ARG A 242 -25.87 9.72 -0.49
CA ARG A 242 -27.25 9.53 -0.04
C ARG A 242 -27.47 8.07 0.39
N SER A 243 -28.42 7.88 1.31
CA SER A 243 -28.90 6.54 1.69
C SER A 243 -29.39 5.78 0.44
N GLY A 244 -28.94 4.53 0.27
CA GLY A 244 -29.30 3.72 -0.89
C GLY A 244 -28.24 3.66 -2.02
N GLU A 245 -27.18 4.48 -1.99
CA GLU A 245 -26.05 4.25 -2.89
C GLU A 245 -25.31 2.97 -2.49
N ALA A 246 -25.34 1.97 -3.40
CA ALA A 246 -24.74 0.68 -3.13
C ALA A 246 -23.21 0.79 -2.97
N SER A 247 -22.72 0.17 -1.91
CA SER A 247 -21.28 -0.11 -1.81
C SER A 247 -20.90 -1.17 -2.85
N ALA A 248 -19.96 -0.86 -3.73
CA ALA A 248 -19.45 -1.82 -4.72
C ALA A 248 -18.52 -2.90 -4.10
N ALA A 249 -18.57 -3.10 -2.78
CA ALA A 249 -17.65 -3.95 -2.02
C ALA A 249 -17.78 -5.47 -2.28
N GLY A 250 -18.77 -5.91 -3.04
CA GLY A 250 -19.13 -7.36 -3.16
C GLY A 250 -18.71 -8.07 -4.43
N GLY A 251 -18.16 -7.39 -5.44
CA GLY A 251 -17.85 -7.99 -6.73
C GLY A 251 -16.58 -8.85 -6.74
N SER A 252 -16.42 -9.70 -7.78
CA SER A 252 -15.22 -10.55 -7.97
C SER A 252 -13.92 -9.73 -8.04
N ARG A 253 -13.98 -8.52 -8.61
CA ARG A 253 -12.85 -7.57 -8.63
C ARG A 253 -12.47 -7.16 -7.21
N ALA A 254 -13.40 -6.68 -6.42
CA ALA A 254 -13.16 -6.25 -5.05
C ALA A 254 -12.55 -7.38 -4.20
N LYS A 255 -13.00 -8.62 -4.41
CA LYS A 255 -12.38 -9.79 -3.78
C LYS A 255 -10.91 -9.95 -4.19
N ARG A 256 -10.61 -9.93 -5.50
CA ARG A 256 -9.22 -10.07 -5.98
C ARG A 256 -8.31 -8.96 -5.48
N LEU A 257 -8.81 -7.72 -5.39
CA LEU A 257 -8.05 -6.59 -4.85
C LEU A 257 -7.79 -6.76 -3.35
N ARG A 258 -8.80 -7.20 -2.59
CA ARG A 258 -8.60 -7.54 -1.17
C ARG A 258 -7.55 -8.63 -1.01
N ASP A 259 -7.70 -9.74 -1.73
CA ASP A 259 -6.76 -10.85 -1.65
C ASP A 259 -5.31 -10.41 -1.98
N MET A 260 -5.13 -9.42 -2.86
CA MET A 260 -3.81 -8.95 -3.27
C MET A 260 -3.22 -7.89 -2.34
N PHE A 261 -4.02 -6.94 -1.88
CA PHE A 261 -3.51 -5.72 -1.23
C PHE A 261 -3.88 -5.58 0.24
N SER A 262 -4.85 -6.37 0.76
CA SER A 262 -5.23 -6.30 2.18
C SER A 262 -4.25 -7.03 3.07
N GLY A 263 -4.22 -6.60 4.32
CA GLY A 263 -3.46 -7.20 5.40
C GLY A 263 -2.51 -6.21 6.08
N PRO A 264 -2.06 -6.54 7.27
CA PRO A 264 -1.21 -5.67 8.04
C PRO A 264 0.18 -5.53 7.45
N TRP A 265 0.77 -4.38 7.73
CA TRP A 265 2.14 -4.06 7.45
C TRP A 265 2.88 -3.93 8.77
N LEU A 266 3.92 -4.71 8.98
CA LEU A 266 4.80 -4.66 10.15
C LEU A 266 6.13 -4.05 9.76
N GLU A 267 6.51 -2.97 10.44
CA GLU A 267 7.85 -2.41 10.40
C GLU A 267 8.66 -3.02 11.54
N LEU A 268 9.65 -3.83 11.20
CA LEU A 268 10.44 -4.62 12.15
C LEU A 268 11.63 -3.81 12.67
N SER A 269 12.15 -2.87 11.89
CA SER A 269 13.26 -1.99 12.27
C SER A 269 13.18 -0.63 11.59
N GLU A 270 13.86 0.37 12.16
CA GLU A 270 13.95 1.71 11.57
C GLU A 270 14.68 1.75 10.21
N ALA A 271 15.57 0.79 9.96
CA ALA A 271 16.34 0.71 8.72
C ALA A 271 15.47 0.46 7.47
N ALA A 272 14.27 -0.06 7.65
CA ALA A 272 13.29 -0.30 6.59
C ALA A 272 12.32 0.86 6.37
N CYS A 273 12.36 1.89 7.24
CA CYS A 273 11.47 3.03 7.12
C CYS A 273 11.85 3.89 5.91
N TRP A 274 10.87 4.14 5.06
CA TRP A 274 10.99 5.14 4.03
C TRP A 274 10.80 6.51 4.67
N PRO A 275 11.73 7.47 4.47
CA PRO A 275 11.46 8.84 4.87
C PRO A 275 10.29 9.38 4.04
N ILE A 276 9.43 10.16 4.66
CA ILE A 276 8.36 10.91 4.00
C ILE A 276 8.72 12.38 4.01
#